data_795887632b5fc4304746c65101ef7f7b
#
_entry.id   795887632b5fc4304746c65101ef7f7b
#
_cell.length_a   1.000
_cell.length_b   1.000
_cell.length_c   1.000
_cell.angle_alpha   90.00
_cell.angle_beta   90.00
_cell.angle_gamma   90.00
#
_symmetry.space_group_name_H-M   'P 1'
#
loop_
_entity.id
_entity.type
_entity.pdbx_description
1 polymer ?
#
loop_
_entity_poly.entity_id
_entity_poly.type
_entity_poly.pdbx_seq_one_letter_code
_entity_poly.pdbx_strand_id
1 'polypeptide(L)'
;MSNPRGEDMPLDKGSPARLTGPVLAGVLPHQPVAVVEKAAEVALSAGLHLVLAFADVTSFPAAGDRDGHLTAQAIDPDGIDDDAAAITESLRSRIADQLDGTGVQWTFVTLAGEPARSLGRYAAGINASMIVVGTKEHGLGPRFEGLVTGSVALHLAHRQNCPVLMVPLGRHDPSRDQ
;
A
#
# COMPACT_ATOMS: atom_id res chain seq x y z
N MET A 1 -50.08 22.07 28.39
CA MET A 1 -49.60 20.86 27.65
C MET A 1 -48.12 21.06 27.43
N SER A 2 -47.34 20.41 28.29
CA SER A 2 -45.88 20.56 28.36
C SER A 2 -45.20 19.65 27.37
N ASN A 3 -44.29 20.21 26.59
CA ASN A 3 -43.42 19.47 25.68
C ASN A 3 -42.24 18.90 26.49
N PRO A 4 -42.01 17.59 26.52
CA PRO A 4 -40.84 17.03 27.20
C PRO A 4 -39.58 17.23 26.36
N ARG A 5 -38.59 17.72 27.03
CA ARG A 5 -37.23 18.04 26.67
C ARG A 5 -36.55 16.91 25.87
N GLY A 6 -35.91 17.29 24.77
CA GLY A 6 -34.92 16.48 24.12
C GLY A 6 -33.80 16.16 25.11
N GLU A 7 -33.63 14.89 25.42
CA GLU A 7 -32.46 14.41 26.14
C GLU A 7 -31.27 14.57 25.23
N ASP A 8 -30.39 15.49 25.60
CA ASP A 8 -29.01 15.55 25.09
C ASP A 8 -28.33 14.24 25.44
N MET A 9 -28.30 13.35 24.48
CA MET A 9 -27.48 12.13 24.55
C MET A 9 -26.02 12.58 24.48
N PRO A 10 -25.19 12.39 25.52
CA PRO A 10 -23.81 12.79 25.48
C PRO A 10 -23.13 11.96 24.38
N LEU A 11 -22.60 12.65 23.38
CA LEU A 11 -21.67 12.06 22.43
C LEU A 11 -20.51 11.53 23.26
N ASP A 12 -20.41 10.20 23.37
CA ASP A 12 -19.26 9.55 23.93
C ASP A 12 -18.02 10.00 23.14
N LYS A 13 -17.25 10.88 23.74
CA LYS A 13 -15.94 11.30 23.26
C LYS A 13 -14.95 10.18 23.53
N GLY A 14 -15.20 9.00 22.95
CA GLY A 14 -14.25 7.90 22.95
C GLY A 14 -12.90 8.44 22.47
N SER A 15 -11.86 8.21 23.23
CA SER A 15 -10.48 8.49 22.78
C SER A 15 -10.33 7.94 21.37
N PRO A 16 -9.74 8.69 20.43
CA PRO A 16 -9.52 8.19 19.08
C PRO A 16 -8.80 6.85 19.16
N ALA A 17 -9.38 5.83 18.51
CA ALA A 17 -8.79 4.50 18.50
C ALA A 17 -7.35 4.62 17.99
N ARG A 18 -6.39 4.17 18.79
CA ARG A 18 -4.98 4.18 18.38
C ARG A 18 -4.80 3.21 17.23
N LEU A 19 -4.06 3.64 16.22
CA LEU A 19 -3.56 2.75 15.18
C LEU A 19 -2.64 1.71 15.84
N THR A 20 -2.87 0.43 15.65
CA THR A 20 -2.11 -0.65 16.32
C THR A 20 -1.45 -1.61 15.35
N GLY A 21 -1.97 -1.71 14.13
CA GLY A 21 -1.39 -2.54 13.08
C GLY A 21 -0.36 -1.78 12.23
N PRO A 22 0.40 -2.47 11.39
CA PRO A 22 1.41 -1.84 10.55
C PRO A 22 0.80 -0.91 9.50
N VAL A 23 1.61 -0.01 8.95
CA VAL A 23 1.33 0.70 7.71
C VAL A 23 1.75 -0.20 6.56
N LEU A 24 0.83 -0.47 5.61
CA LEU A 24 1.11 -1.24 4.40
C LEU A 24 1.27 -0.28 3.22
N ALA A 25 2.39 -0.31 2.52
CA ALA A 25 2.58 0.49 1.31
C ALA A 25 2.71 -0.40 0.07
N GLY A 26 1.86 -0.15 -0.94
CA GLY A 26 1.99 -0.77 -2.25
C GLY A 26 3.07 -0.07 -3.07
N VAL A 27 4.09 -0.80 -3.49
CA VAL A 27 5.25 -0.27 -4.24
C VAL A 27 5.39 -0.93 -5.60
N LEU A 28 5.95 -0.19 -6.56
CA LEU A 28 6.19 -0.65 -7.93
C LEU A 28 7.65 -0.39 -8.34
N PRO A 29 8.21 -1.23 -9.24
CA PRO A 29 9.46 -0.90 -9.93
C PRO A 29 9.35 0.47 -10.62
N HIS A 30 10.43 1.26 -10.55
CA HIS A 30 10.50 2.60 -11.17
C HIS A 30 9.47 3.64 -10.67
N GLN A 31 8.78 3.36 -9.57
CA GLN A 31 7.90 4.33 -8.93
C GLN A 31 8.72 5.46 -8.29
N PRO A 32 8.21 6.73 -8.31
CA PRO A 32 8.81 7.82 -7.55
C PRO A 32 8.93 7.50 -6.06
N VAL A 33 9.98 8.00 -5.43
CA VAL A 33 10.29 7.80 -3.99
C VAL A 33 9.17 8.25 -3.04
N ALA A 34 8.34 9.20 -3.48
CA ALA A 34 7.32 9.84 -2.67
C ALA A 34 6.37 8.89 -1.91
N VAL A 35 6.06 7.71 -2.48
CA VAL A 35 5.19 6.73 -1.78
C VAL A 35 5.91 6.12 -0.60
N VAL A 36 7.17 5.71 -0.78
CA VAL A 36 7.98 5.10 0.29
C VAL A 36 8.25 6.13 1.38
N GLU A 37 8.63 7.36 1.01
CA GLU A 37 8.87 8.46 1.94
C GLU A 37 7.62 8.79 2.76
N LYS A 38 6.46 8.95 2.10
CA LYS A 38 5.22 9.27 2.80
C LYS A 38 4.75 8.13 3.71
N ALA A 39 4.91 6.89 3.28
CA ALA A 39 4.58 5.73 4.11
C ALA A 39 5.51 5.62 5.34
N ALA A 40 6.81 5.90 5.17
CA ALA A 40 7.78 5.94 6.26
C ALA A 40 7.46 7.07 7.26
N GLU A 41 7.15 8.27 6.76
CA GLU A 41 6.73 9.41 7.59
C GLU A 41 5.51 9.06 8.46
N VAL A 42 4.49 8.45 7.87
CA VAL A 42 3.28 8.03 8.59
C VAL A 42 3.60 6.96 9.62
N ALA A 43 4.37 5.94 9.25
CA ALA A 43 4.75 4.87 10.17
C ALA A 43 5.55 5.39 11.36
N LEU A 44 6.56 6.24 11.13
CA LEU A 44 7.36 6.87 12.17
C LEU A 44 6.51 7.74 13.09
N SER A 45 5.65 8.60 12.54
CA SER A 45 4.80 9.52 13.32
C SER A 45 3.82 8.77 14.23
N ALA A 46 3.37 7.59 13.80
CA ALA A 46 2.47 6.74 14.57
C ALA A 46 3.18 5.70 15.47
N GLY A 47 4.49 5.56 15.34
CA GLY A 47 5.27 4.52 16.03
C GLY A 47 4.92 3.11 15.55
N LEU A 48 4.62 2.96 14.26
CA LEU A 48 4.17 1.71 13.65
C LEU A 48 5.26 1.09 12.76
N HIS A 49 5.15 -0.22 12.58
CA HIS A 49 5.96 -0.95 11.60
C HIS A 49 5.48 -0.63 10.18
N LEU A 50 6.42 -0.52 9.23
CA LEU A 50 6.14 -0.32 7.81
C LEU A 50 6.29 -1.63 7.05
N VAL A 51 5.27 -2.05 6.32
CA VAL A 51 5.33 -3.17 5.38
C VAL A 51 5.26 -2.62 3.96
N LEU A 52 6.28 -2.92 3.16
CA LEU A 52 6.33 -2.55 1.75
C LEU A 52 6.01 -3.78 0.92
N ALA A 53 4.97 -3.70 0.10
CA ALA A 53 4.45 -4.83 -0.65
C ALA A 53 4.52 -4.56 -2.17
N PHE A 54 5.18 -5.46 -2.88
CA PHE A 54 5.15 -5.51 -4.34
C PHE A 54 4.19 -6.60 -4.79
N ALA A 55 3.21 -6.25 -5.62
CA ALA A 55 2.28 -7.22 -6.21
C ALA A 55 2.81 -7.65 -7.58
N ASP A 56 3.24 -8.90 -7.66
CA ASP A 56 3.66 -9.53 -8.90
C ASP A 56 2.46 -10.15 -9.62
N VAL A 57 2.07 -9.52 -10.72
CA VAL A 57 0.93 -9.96 -11.55
C VAL A 57 1.21 -11.22 -12.37
N THR A 58 2.48 -11.60 -12.50
CA THR A 58 2.90 -12.80 -13.24
C THR A 58 2.89 -14.05 -12.37
N SER A 59 2.90 -13.88 -11.05
CA SER A 59 2.86 -14.97 -10.09
C SER A 59 1.42 -15.29 -9.67
N PHE A 60 1.17 -16.59 -9.44
CA PHE A 60 -0.12 -17.04 -8.91
C PHE A 60 0.01 -17.41 -7.43
N PRO A 61 -1.06 -17.20 -6.63
CA PRO A 61 -1.05 -17.63 -5.24
C PRO A 61 -0.85 -19.15 -5.15
N ALA A 62 0.12 -19.61 -4.37
CA ALA A 62 0.24 -21.04 -4.09
C ALA A 62 -1.05 -21.55 -3.42
N ALA A 63 -1.60 -22.65 -3.94
CA ALA A 63 -2.78 -23.29 -3.37
C ALA A 63 -2.40 -23.90 -2.01
N GLY A 64 -2.77 -23.26 -0.90
CA GLY A 64 -2.57 -23.83 0.42
C GLY A 64 -2.34 -22.86 1.57
N ASP A 65 -2.11 -21.60 1.32
CA ASP A 65 -1.89 -20.64 2.40
C ASP A 65 -3.20 -20.10 2.97
N ARG A 66 -3.67 -20.74 4.04
CA ARG A 66 -4.88 -20.33 4.77
C ARG A 66 -4.67 -19.13 5.69
N ASP A 67 -3.41 -18.73 5.91
CA ASP A 67 -3.05 -17.70 6.90
C ASP A 67 -2.72 -16.33 6.27
N GLY A 68 -3.05 -16.10 4.99
CA GLY A 68 -2.89 -14.80 4.34
C GLY A 68 -1.47 -14.46 3.89
N HIS A 69 -0.48 -15.30 4.18
CA HIS A 69 0.88 -15.17 3.69
C HIS A 69 0.99 -15.73 2.28
N LEU A 70 0.64 -14.92 1.29
CA LEU A 70 0.82 -15.29 -0.12
C LEU A 70 2.28 -15.06 -0.52
N THR A 71 3.15 -16.00 -0.19
CA THR A 71 4.47 -16.08 -0.82
C THR A 71 4.27 -16.42 -2.30
N ALA A 72 4.81 -15.58 -3.18
CA ALA A 72 4.83 -15.86 -4.61
C ALA A 72 5.62 -17.15 -4.84
N GLN A 73 5.00 -18.15 -5.48
CA GLN A 73 5.69 -19.34 -5.96
C GLN A 73 5.73 -19.29 -7.48
N ALA A 74 6.92 -19.37 -8.01
CA ALA A 74 7.18 -19.40 -9.44
C ALA A 74 6.58 -20.65 -10.11
N ILE A 75 6.09 -20.48 -11.34
CA ILE A 75 5.40 -21.54 -12.08
C ILE A 75 6.34 -22.30 -13.01
N ASP A 76 7.47 -21.70 -13.39
CA ASP A 76 8.36 -22.28 -14.38
C ASP A 76 9.82 -22.28 -13.88
N PRO A 77 10.48 -23.46 -13.75
CA PRO A 77 11.86 -23.53 -13.30
C PRO A 77 12.90 -23.14 -14.37
N ASP A 78 12.51 -22.82 -15.59
CA ASP A 78 13.44 -22.75 -16.73
C ASP A 78 13.71 -21.35 -17.31
N GLY A 79 13.55 -20.23 -16.57
CA GLY A 79 14.15 -18.99 -17.05
C GLY A 79 13.34 -17.70 -16.96
N ILE A 80 12.05 -17.72 -16.68
CA ILE A 80 11.22 -16.50 -16.48
C ILE A 80 11.37 -16.00 -15.03
N ASP A 81 11.79 -16.85 -14.12
CA ASP A 81 11.94 -16.57 -12.69
C ASP A 81 13.12 -15.65 -12.36
N ASP A 82 14.21 -15.73 -13.11
CA ASP A 82 15.41 -14.93 -12.84
C ASP A 82 15.14 -13.42 -13.03
N ASP A 83 14.33 -13.06 -14.03
CA ASP A 83 14.00 -11.65 -14.29
C ASP A 83 13.07 -11.07 -13.21
N ALA A 84 12.07 -11.82 -12.77
CA ALA A 84 11.15 -11.39 -11.72
C ALA A 84 11.85 -11.30 -10.35
N ALA A 85 12.71 -12.24 -10.04
CA ALA A 85 13.53 -12.22 -8.84
C ALA A 85 14.52 -11.03 -8.85
N ALA A 86 15.16 -10.75 -10.00
CA ALA A 86 16.06 -9.62 -10.16
C ALA A 86 15.34 -8.27 -10.00
N ILE A 87 14.14 -8.13 -10.56
CA ILE A 87 13.30 -6.92 -10.40
C ILE A 87 12.94 -6.73 -8.92
N THR A 88 12.52 -7.78 -8.26
CA THR A 88 12.14 -7.76 -6.83
C THR A 88 13.31 -7.36 -5.94
N GLU A 89 14.49 -7.94 -6.15
CA GLU A 89 15.68 -7.63 -5.36
C GLU A 89 16.21 -6.21 -5.65
N SER A 90 16.18 -5.78 -6.90
CA SER A 90 16.50 -4.39 -7.27
C SER A 90 15.57 -3.38 -6.59
N LEU A 91 14.26 -3.68 -6.55
CA LEU A 91 13.28 -2.84 -5.87
C LEU A 91 13.54 -2.80 -4.36
N ARG A 92 13.79 -3.96 -3.75
CA ARG A 92 14.10 -4.08 -2.32
C ARG A 92 15.36 -3.32 -1.94
N SER A 93 16.45 -3.45 -2.72
CA SER A 93 17.70 -2.73 -2.49
C SER A 93 17.50 -1.22 -2.56
N ARG A 94 16.80 -0.74 -3.58
CA ARG A 94 16.50 0.70 -3.72
C ARG A 94 15.66 1.24 -2.55
N ILE A 95 14.71 0.47 -2.05
CA ILE A 95 13.93 0.83 -0.88
C ILE A 95 14.81 0.87 0.37
N ALA A 96 15.73 -0.08 0.54
CA ALA A 96 16.67 -0.10 1.65
C ALA A 96 17.53 1.18 1.66
N ASP A 97 18.05 1.58 0.50
CA ASP A 97 18.82 2.82 0.35
C ASP A 97 17.99 4.08 0.69
N GLN A 98 16.70 4.09 0.32
CA GLN A 98 15.80 5.21 0.62
C GLN A 98 15.45 5.31 2.12
N LEU A 99 15.38 4.19 2.80
CA LEU A 99 15.01 4.13 4.22
C LEU A 99 16.22 4.13 5.17
N ASP A 100 17.44 4.09 4.62
CA ASP A 100 18.65 4.16 5.43
C ASP A 100 18.68 5.44 6.27
N GLY A 101 19.05 5.30 7.53
CA GLY A 101 19.11 6.42 8.48
C GLY A 101 17.77 7.01 8.91
N THR A 102 16.62 6.57 8.36
CA THR A 102 15.30 7.11 8.77
C THR A 102 14.83 6.62 10.12
N GLY A 103 15.33 5.48 10.60
CA GLY A 103 14.92 4.86 11.87
C GLY A 103 13.59 4.11 11.80
N VAL A 104 12.91 4.07 10.64
CA VAL A 104 11.69 3.29 10.50
C VAL A 104 11.98 1.79 10.50
N GLN A 105 11.20 1.02 11.26
CA GLN A 105 11.25 -0.44 11.21
C GLN A 105 10.40 -0.91 10.05
N TRP A 106 10.99 -1.65 9.11
CA TRP A 106 10.28 -2.07 7.90
C TRP A 106 10.56 -3.51 7.47
N THR A 107 9.64 -4.07 6.70
CA THR A 107 9.78 -5.34 5.99
C THR A 107 9.31 -5.19 4.56
N PHE A 108 9.83 -6.06 3.67
CA PHE A 108 9.44 -6.13 2.28
C PHE A 108 8.81 -7.49 1.98
N VAL A 109 7.68 -7.50 1.26
CA VAL A 109 6.97 -8.72 0.86
C VAL A 109 6.59 -8.66 -0.61
N THR A 110 6.62 -9.81 -1.27
CA THR A 110 6.09 -9.97 -2.62
C THR A 110 4.76 -10.71 -2.54
N LEU A 111 3.73 -10.12 -3.14
CA LEU A 111 2.39 -10.67 -3.19
C LEU A 111 2.09 -11.16 -4.60
N ALA A 112 1.39 -12.29 -4.72
CA ALA A 112 0.99 -12.82 -6.02
C ALA A 112 -0.38 -12.27 -6.46
N GLY A 113 -0.51 -11.93 -7.75
CA GLY A 113 -1.77 -11.62 -8.40
C GLY A 113 -2.09 -10.13 -8.52
N GLU A 114 -3.37 -9.83 -8.73
CA GLU A 114 -3.85 -8.47 -9.00
C GLU A 114 -3.63 -7.54 -7.80
N PRO A 115 -3.00 -6.36 -7.98
CA PRO A 115 -2.52 -5.51 -6.90
C PRO A 115 -3.57 -5.10 -5.86
N ALA A 116 -4.75 -4.64 -6.28
CA ALA A 116 -5.78 -4.20 -5.33
C ALA A 116 -6.28 -5.35 -4.47
N ARG A 117 -6.44 -6.53 -5.08
CA ARG A 117 -6.93 -7.72 -4.39
C ARG A 117 -5.88 -8.28 -3.43
N SER A 118 -4.64 -8.40 -3.87
CA SER A 118 -3.55 -8.95 -3.06
C SER A 118 -3.21 -8.04 -1.88
N LEU A 119 -3.09 -6.72 -2.11
CA LEU A 119 -2.88 -5.74 -1.05
C LEU A 119 -4.02 -5.73 -0.03
N GLY A 120 -5.29 -5.73 -0.50
CA GLY A 120 -6.44 -5.73 0.40
C GLY A 120 -6.53 -6.98 1.28
N ARG A 121 -6.28 -8.16 0.71
CA ARG A 121 -6.23 -9.43 1.47
C ARG A 121 -5.10 -9.45 2.47
N TYR A 122 -3.91 -9.03 2.05
CA TYR A 122 -2.75 -8.97 2.92
C TYR A 122 -2.95 -7.97 4.05
N ALA A 123 -3.48 -6.76 3.76
CA ALA A 123 -3.83 -5.77 4.77
C ALA A 123 -4.76 -6.32 5.84
N ALA A 124 -5.79 -7.06 5.43
CA ALA A 124 -6.72 -7.71 6.36
C ALA A 124 -6.01 -8.78 7.22
N GLY A 125 -5.13 -9.60 6.61
CA GLY A 125 -4.39 -10.65 7.32
C GLY A 125 -3.46 -10.13 8.41
N ILE A 126 -2.78 -9.00 8.16
CA ILE A 126 -1.87 -8.36 9.13
C ILE A 126 -2.55 -7.31 10.02
N ASN A 127 -3.87 -7.14 9.91
CA ASN A 127 -4.63 -6.07 10.57
C ASN A 127 -3.96 -4.69 10.35
N ALA A 128 -3.63 -4.37 9.10
CA ALA A 128 -3.00 -3.10 8.77
C ALA A 128 -3.83 -1.91 9.24
N SER A 129 -3.19 -0.91 9.81
CA SER A 129 -3.84 0.33 10.23
C SER A 129 -4.18 1.23 9.05
N MET A 130 -3.43 1.12 7.95
CA MET A 130 -3.58 1.95 6.76
C MET A 130 -2.88 1.30 5.57
N ILE A 131 -3.42 1.53 4.37
CA ILE A 131 -2.73 1.22 3.11
C ILE A 131 -2.31 2.53 2.44
N VAL A 132 -1.05 2.60 2.02
CA VAL A 132 -0.50 3.74 1.27
C VAL A 132 -0.25 3.30 -0.16
N VAL A 133 -0.78 4.03 -1.14
CA VAL A 133 -0.57 3.75 -2.57
C VAL A 133 -0.34 5.04 -3.35
N GLY A 134 0.46 4.96 -4.39
CA GLY A 134 0.64 6.06 -5.32
C GLY A 134 -0.57 6.22 -6.24
N THR A 135 -0.94 7.46 -6.55
CA THR A 135 -1.88 7.77 -7.63
C THR A 135 -1.15 8.45 -8.77
N LYS A 136 -1.42 7.98 -9.99
CA LYS A 136 -0.85 8.57 -11.20
C LYS A 136 -1.80 9.64 -11.71
N GLU A 137 -1.35 10.89 -11.82
CA GLU A 137 -2.00 11.83 -12.70
C GLU A 137 -1.63 11.52 -14.16
N HIS A 138 -2.54 11.78 -15.09
CA HIS A 138 -2.41 11.48 -16.51
C HIS A 138 -1.10 12.06 -17.07
N GLY A 139 -0.18 11.19 -17.60
CA GLY A 139 0.98 11.71 -18.31
C GLY A 139 2.25 10.87 -18.38
N LEU A 140 2.30 9.68 -17.83
CA LEU A 140 3.47 8.79 -17.99
C LEU A 140 3.17 7.75 -19.08
N GLY A 141 3.98 7.79 -20.13
CA GLY A 141 3.90 7.15 -21.43
C GLY A 141 3.39 5.70 -21.58
N PRO A 142 3.33 5.21 -22.84
CA PRO A 142 2.54 4.04 -23.25
C PRO A 142 2.98 2.68 -22.68
N ARG A 143 4.06 2.60 -21.91
CA ARG A 143 4.53 1.33 -21.30
C ARG A 143 3.80 0.91 -20.03
N PHE A 144 2.88 1.73 -19.53
CA PHE A 144 2.12 1.43 -18.29
C PHE A 144 0.61 1.44 -18.49
N GLU A 145 0.13 1.29 -19.73
CA GLU A 145 -1.31 1.30 -20.06
C GLU A 145 -2.13 0.16 -19.43
N GLY A 146 -1.48 -0.86 -18.85
CA GLY A 146 -2.17 -1.97 -18.17
C GLY A 146 -2.41 -1.77 -16.67
N LEU A 147 -1.76 -0.80 -16.02
CA LEU A 147 -1.92 -0.51 -14.60
C LEU A 147 -2.58 0.86 -14.43
N VAL A 148 -3.88 0.89 -14.54
CA VAL A 148 -4.69 2.08 -14.25
C VAL A 148 -4.60 2.39 -12.76
N THR A 149 -3.63 3.20 -12.39
CA THR A 149 -3.25 3.50 -11.00
C THR A 149 -4.36 4.20 -10.19
N GLY A 150 -5.34 4.80 -10.84
CA GLY A 150 -6.57 5.23 -10.19
C GLY A 150 -7.48 4.06 -9.77
N SER A 151 -7.40 2.92 -10.47
CA SER A 151 -8.25 1.76 -10.18
C SER A 151 -7.82 1.01 -8.92
N VAL A 152 -6.51 0.87 -8.64
CA VAL A 152 -6.02 0.16 -7.43
C VAL A 152 -6.49 0.89 -6.18
N ALA A 153 -6.23 2.20 -6.09
CA ALA A 153 -6.65 3.01 -4.95
C ALA A 153 -8.17 3.03 -4.77
N LEU A 154 -8.92 3.16 -5.86
CA LEU A 154 -10.38 3.16 -5.86
C LEU A 154 -10.96 1.78 -5.49
N HIS A 155 -10.42 0.69 -6.05
CA HIS A 155 -10.82 -0.67 -5.69
C HIS A 155 -10.52 -0.98 -4.23
N LEU A 156 -9.37 -0.55 -3.72
CA LEU A 156 -9.05 -0.68 -2.31
C LEU A 156 -10.05 0.09 -1.44
N ALA A 157 -10.33 1.35 -1.74
CA ALA A 157 -11.25 2.18 -0.96
C ALA A 157 -12.68 1.63 -0.91
N HIS A 158 -13.14 0.91 -1.96
CA HIS A 158 -14.51 0.37 -2.01
C HIS A 158 -14.67 -1.03 -1.43
N ARG A 159 -13.59 -1.80 -1.26
CA ARG A 159 -13.70 -3.24 -0.97
C ARG A 159 -13.18 -3.64 0.41
N GLN A 160 -12.71 -2.70 1.21
CA GLN A 160 -12.13 -3.03 2.51
C GLN A 160 -12.36 -1.92 3.55
N ASN A 161 -12.26 -2.31 4.81
CA ASN A 161 -12.47 -1.40 5.94
C ASN A 161 -11.17 -0.66 6.36
N CYS A 162 -10.02 -1.00 5.75
CA CYS A 162 -8.75 -0.37 6.06
C CYS A 162 -8.65 1.00 5.35
N PRO A 163 -8.32 2.09 6.04
CA PRO A 163 -8.10 3.40 5.42
C PRO A 163 -7.05 3.35 4.31
N VAL A 164 -7.26 4.11 3.24
CA VAL A 164 -6.33 4.20 2.10
C VAL A 164 -5.82 5.62 1.97
N LEU A 165 -4.51 5.79 2.09
CA LEU A 165 -3.80 7.03 1.81
C LEU A 165 -3.29 7.03 0.38
N MET A 166 -3.75 7.98 -0.42
CA MET A 166 -3.33 8.16 -1.80
C MET A 166 -2.23 9.23 -1.88
N VAL A 167 -1.07 8.86 -2.43
CA VAL A 167 0.07 9.76 -2.65
C VAL A 167 0.10 10.18 -4.11
N PRO A 168 -0.11 11.47 -4.45
CA PRO A 168 -0.01 11.95 -5.81
C PRO A 168 1.41 11.77 -6.37
N LEU A 169 1.53 11.19 -7.57
CA LEU A 169 2.80 10.98 -8.26
C LEU A 169 3.00 11.95 -9.44
N GLY A 170 2.11 12.92 -9.60
CA GLY A 170 2.22 13.98 -10.57
C GLY A 170 3.37 14.93 -10.22
N ARG A 171 4.04 15.51 -11.23
CA ARG A 171 4.87 16.70 -11.02
C ARG A 171 3.93 17.82 -10.60
N HIS A 172 4.05 18.27 -9.37
CA HIS A 172 3.54 19.59 -9.03
C HIS A 172 4.37 20.61 -9.80
N ASP A 173 3.85 21.09 -10.93
CA ASP A 173 4.41 22.21 -11.66
C ASP A 173 3.80 23.49 -11.07
N PRO A 174 4.57 24.21 -10.23
CA PRO A 174 4.06 25.42 -9.57
C PRO A 174 3.74 26.56 -10.55
N SER A 175 4.02 26.39 -11.85
CA SER A 175 3.75 27.39 -12.89
C SER A 175 2.33 27.27 -13.50
N ARG A 176 1.52 26.30 -13.11
CA ARG A 176 0.14 26.12 -13.59
C ARG A 176 -0.95 26.73 -12.72
N ASP A 177 -0.61 27.28 -11.56
CA ASP A 177 -1.53 27.92 -10.63
C ASP A 177 -1.53 29.47 -10.71
N GLN A 178 -1.12 30.04 -11.87
CA GLN A 178 -1.23 31.48 -12.13
C GLN A 178 -2.19 31.78 -13.26
#